data_62aead92982bb8891cf9b3e4d532c6e7
#
_entry.id   62aead92982bb8891cf9b3e4d532c6e7
#
_cell.length_a   1.000
_cell.length_b   1.000
_cell.length_c   1.000
_cell.angle_alpha   90.00
_cell.angle_beta   90.00
_cell.angle_gamma   90.00
#
_symmetry.space_group_name_H-M   'P 1'
#
loop_
_entity.id
_entity.type
_entity.pdbx_description
1 polymer ?
#
loop_
_entity_poly.entity_id
_entity_poly.type
_entity_poly.pdbx_seq_one_letter_code
_entity_poly.pdbx_strand_id
1 'polypeptide(L)'
;MIKLDIINEVVNKTGITKTKAEMAVETVFESMKKALTQGDRIELRGFGVFNVRPRKTGIGRNPRTGAEVSIPPGKAVRFKPGKELQSIE
;
A
#
# COMPACT_ATOMS: atom_id res chain seq x y z
N MET A 1 -9.41 0.04 -11.54
CA MET A 1 -8.67 -1.24 -11.46
C MET A 1 -8.90 -1.86 -10.10
N ILE A 2 -9.24 -3.14 -10.08
CA ILE A 2 -9.38 -3.93 -8.85
C ILE A 2 -8.45 -5.14 -8.92
N LYS A 3 -8.34 -5.87 -7.83
CA LYS A 3 -7.44 -7.03 -7.76
C LYS A 3 -7.75 -8.08 -8.83
N LEU A 4 -9.03 -8.28 -9.17
CA LEU A 4 -9.41 -9.21 -10.23
C LEU A 4 -8.81 -8.83 -11.58
N ASP A 5 -8.70 -7.55 -11.88
CA ASP A 5 -8.09 -7.07 -13.12
C ASP A 5 -6.61 -7.48 -13.19
N ILE A 6 -5.91 -7.40 -12.06
CA ILE A 6 -4.51 -7.83 -11.96
C ILE A 6 -4.40 -9.34 -12.18
N ILE A 7 -5.29 -10.11 -11.56
CA ILE A 7 -5.32 -11.57 -11.70
C ILE A 7 -5.53 -11.96 -13.17
N ASN A 8 -6.48 -11.31 -13.83
CA ASN A 8 -6.77 -11.58 -15.23
C ASN A 8 -5.57 -11.24 -16.14
N GLU A 9 -4.86 -10.15 -15.83
CA GLU A 9 -3.67 -9.77 -16.57
C GLU A 9 -2.54 -10.81 -16.41
N VAL A 10 -2.38 -11.35 -15.20
CA VAL A 10 -1.41 -12.42 -14.94
C VAL A 10 -1.77 -13.66 -15.74
N VAL A 11 -3.04 -14.04 -15.79
CA VAL A 11 -3.51 -15.17 -16.61
C VAL A 11 -3.18 -14.93 -18.09
N ASN A 12 -3.48 -13.74 -18.58
CA ASN A 12 -3.27 -13.39 -19.99
C ASN A 12 -1.80 -13.40 -20.39
N LYS A 13 -0.93 -12.92 -19.49
CA LYS A 13 0.51 -12.82 -19.77
C LYS A 13 1.25 -14.13 -19.61
N THR A 14 0.83 -14.98 -18.68
CA THR A 14 1.59 -16.19 -18.33
C THR A 14 0.94 -17.49 -18.82
N GLY A 15 -0.36 -17.46 -19.10
CA GLY A 15 -1.09 -18.65 -19.47
C GLY A 15 -1.35 -19.62 -18.31
N ILE A 16 -1.06 -19.24 -17.08
CA ILE A 16 -1.38 -20.09 -15.91
C ILE A 16 -2.88 -20.07 -15.65
N THR A 17 -3.36 -21.05 -14.86
CA THR A 17 -4.77 -21.11 -14.49
C THR A 17 -5.17 -19.93 -13.62
N LYS A 18 -6.45 -19.58 -13.65
CA LYS A 18 -6.98 -18.49 -12.81
C LYS A 18 -6.72 -18.77 -11.32
N THR A 19 -6.88 -20.00 -10.88
CA THR A 19 -6.62 -20.40 -9.48
C THR A 19 -5.17 -20.11 -9.09
N LYS A 20 -4.22 -20.50 -9.94
CA LYS A 20 -2.79 -20.21 -9.69
C LYS A 20 -2.49 -18.73 -9.73
N ALA A 21 -3.11 -17.99 -10.65
CA ALA A 21 -2.93 -16.54 -10.73
C ALA A 21 -3.47 -15.84 -9.47
N GLU A 22 -4.62 -16.28 -8.96
CA GLU A 22 -5.18 -15.77 -7.71
C GLU A 22 -4.21 -15.98 -6.54
N MET A 23 -3.67 -17.20 -6.41
CA MET A 23 -2.70 -17.52 -5.37
C MET A 23 -1.45 -16.66 -5.49
N ALA A 24 -0.94 -16.47 -6.69
CA ALA A 24 0.26 -15.66 -6.92
C ALA A 24 0.03 -14.21 -6.52
N VAL A 25 -1.06 -13.61 -6.97
CA VAL A 25 -1.40 -12.21 -6.68
C VAL A 25 -1.66 -12.02 -5.18
N GLU A 26 -2.44 -12.94 -4.56
CA GLU A 26 -2.70 -12.90 -3.11
C GLU A 26 -1.41 -13.00 -2.31
N THR A 27 -0.50 -13.88 -2.72
CA THR A 27 0.78 -14.05 -2.04
C THR A 27 1.61 -12.76 -2.08
N VAL A 28 1.63 -12.07 -3.22
CA VAL A 28 2.33 -10.78 -3.35
C VAL A 28 1.75 -9.76 -2.38
N PHE A 29 0.44 -9.57 -2.39
CA PHE A 29 -0.19 -8.56 -1.53
C PHE A 29 -0.11 -8.90 -0.05
N GLU A 30 -0.28 -10.17 0.31
CA GLU A 30 -0.15 -10.60 1.71
C GLU A 30 1.29 -10.43 2.22
N SER A 31 2.29 -10.70 1.38
CA SER A 31 3.69 -10.47 1.71
C SER A 31 3.98 -8.99 1.95
N MET A 32 3.41 -8.12 1.12
CA MET A 32 3.56 -6.67 1.28
C MET A 32 2.87 -6.18 2.55
N LYS A 33 1.64 -6.63 2.80
CA LYS A 33 0.92 -6.27 4.03
C LYS A 33 1.71 -6.68 5.27
N LYS A 34 2.23 -7.89 5.28
CA LYS A 34 3.03 -8.40 6.40
C LYS A 34 4.27 -7.55 6.63
N ALA A 35 5.01 -7.22 5.58
CA ALA A 35 6.20 -6.38 5.69
C ALA A 35 5.85 -5.01 6.26
N LEU A 36 4.80 -4.37 5.73
CA LEU A 36 4.38 -3.04 6.18
C LEU A 36 3.88 -3.04 7.63
N THR A 37 3.18 -4.08 8.05
CA THR A 37 2.73 -4.19 9.45
C THR A 37 3.89 -4.40 10.41
N GLN A 38 5.00 -4.95 9.95
CA GLN A 38 6.23 -5.10 10.72
C GLN A 38 7.11 -3.84 10.69
N GLY A 39 6.69 -2.82 9.96
CA GLY A 39 7.45 -1.58 9.84
C GLY A 39 8.53 -1.61 8.75
N ASP A 40 8.53 -2.62 7.91
CA ASP A 40 9.52 -2.75 6.84
C ASP A 40 9.15 -1.88 5.64
N ARG A 41 10.17 -1.24 5.11
CA ARG A 41 10.07 -0.49 3.85
C ARG A 41 10.01 -1.46 2.68
N ILE A 42 9.20 -1.14 1.68
CA ILE A 42 9.15 -1.91 0.45
C ILE A 42 9.63 -1.04 -0.70
N GLU A 43 10.68 -1.47 -1.37
CA GLU A 43 11.19 -0.79 -2.55
C GLU A 43 10.90 -1.64 -3.79
N LEU A 44 10.10 -1.09 -4.69
CA LEU A 44 9.75 -1.72 -5.96
C LEU A 44 10.36 -0.89 -7.08
N ARG A 45 11.51 -1.32 -7.54
CA ARG A 45 12.27 -0.62 -8.58
C ARG A 45 11.41 -0.41 -9.83
N GLY A 46 11.37 0.83 -10.31
CA GLY A 46 10.55 1.19 -11.46
C GLY A 46 9.10 1.53 -11.12
N PHE A 47 8.67 1.26 -9.88
CA PHE A 47 7.31 1.54 -9.44
C PHE A 47 7.28 2.60 -8.34
N GLY A 48 7.95 2.34 -7.25
CA GLY A 48 8.00 3.27 -6.13
C GLY A 48 8.40 2.61 -4.83
N VAL A 49 8.27 3.36 -3.76
CA VAL A 49 8.67 2.94 -2.42
C VAL A 49 7.52 3.14 -1.46
N PHE A 50 7.23 2.11 -0.68
CA PHE A 50 6.30 2.19 0.44
C PHE A 50 7.12 2.35 1.72
N ASN A 51 6.87 3.42 2.45
CA ASN A 51 7.51 3.68 3.74
C ASN A 51 6.49 3.59 4.84
N VAL A 52 6.92 3.14 6.02
CA VAL A 52 6.12 3.15 7.22
C VAL A 52 6.64 4.28 8.09
N ARG A 53 5.80 5.24 8.39
CA ARG A 53 6.18 6.40 9.18
C ARG A 53 5.28 6.56 10.39
N PRO A 54 5.81 7.08 11.51
CA PRO A 54 4.96 7.34 12.66
C PRO A 54 3.93 8.40 12.31
N ARG A 55 2.73 8.24 12.84
CA ARG A 55 1.70 9.27 12.75
C ARG A 55 2.11 10.47 13.60
N LYS A 56 1.65 11.65 13.18
CA LYS A 56 1.69 12.82 14.04
C LYS A 56 0.95 12.50 15.33
N THR A 57 1.63 12.66 16.46
CA THR A 57 1.02 12.58 17.78
C THR A 57 0.82 13.99 18.31
N GLY A 58 -0.09 14.15 19.27
CA GLY A 58 -0.36 15.43 19.88
C GLY A 58 -1.84 15.66 20.12
N ILE A 59 -2.23 16.92 20.13
CA ILE A 59 -3.61 17.34 20.37
C ILE A 59 -4.19 17.85 19.07
N GLY A 60 -5.23 17.19 18.60
CA GLY A 60 -6.02 17.66 17.47
C GLY A 60 -7.30 18.33 17.94
N ARG A 61 -8.08 18.88 17.03
CA ARG A 61 -9.37 19.47 17.32
C ARG A 61 -10.47 18.74 16.59
N ASN A 62 -11.55 18.51 17.31
CA ASN A 62 -12.77 17.99 16.68
C ASN A 62 -13.40 19.14 15.88
N PRO A 63 -13.56 18.98 14.55
CA PRO A 63 -14.12 20.05 13.71
C PRO A 63 -15.57 20.38 14.01
N ARG A 64 -16.32 19.49 14.68
CA ARG A 64 -17.71 19.72 15.05
C ARG A 64 -17.88 20.56 16.31
N THR A 65 -17.08 20.23 17.33
CA THR A 65 -17.24 20.82 18.66
C THR A 65 -16.12 21.78 19.03
N GLY A 66 -15.03 21.77 18.27
CA GLY A 66 -13.84 22.52 18.61
C GLY A 66 -13.06 21.94 19.79
N ALA A 67 -13.53 20.83 20.35
CA ALA A 67 -12.88 20.20 21.50
C ALA A 67 -11.52 19.61 21.10
N GLU A 68 -10.57 19.69 22.01
CA GLU A 68 -9.27 19.08 21.82
C GLU A 68 -9.37 17.57 22.04
N VAL A 69 -8.76 16.81 21.15
CA VAL A 69 -8.71 15.35 21.26
C VAL A 69 -7.27 14.89 21.13
N SER A 70 -6.89 13.89 21.94
CA SER A 70 -5.58 13.29 21.84
C SER A 70 -5.50 12.43 20.57
N ILE A 71 -4.42 12.61 19.82
CA ILE A 71 -4.12 11.77 18.67
C ILE A 71 -3.24 10.63 19.15
N PRO A 72 -3.73 9.37 19.16
CA PRO A 72 -2.93 8.26 19.64
C PRO A 72 -1.72 8.01 18.74
N PRO A 73 -0.61 7.50 19.30
CA PRO A 73 0.53 7.11 18.49
C PRO A 73 0.15 5.97 17.55
N GLY A 74 0.77 5.93 16.41
CA GLY A 74 0.53 4.90 15.42
C GLY A 74 1.45 5.08 14.23
N LYS A 75 1.30 4.21 13.25
CA LYS A 75 2.09 4.24 12.02
C LYS A 75 1.18 4.38 10.81
N ALA A 76 1.67 5.02 9.78
CA ALA A 76 0.97 5.16 8.52
C ALA A 76 1.87 4.73 7.37
N VAL A 77 1.27 4.12 6.38
CA VAL A 77 1.98 3.74 5.16
C VAL A 77 1.95 4.92 4.20
N ARG A 78 3.11 5.28 3.68
CA ARG A 78 3.28 6.35 2.70
C ARG A 78 3.89 5.77 1.43
N PHE A 79 3.29 6.11 0.30
CA PHE A 79 3.81 5.71 -1.00
C PHE A 79 4.51 6.90 -1.67
N LYS A 80 5.75 6.66 -2.11
CA LYS A 80 6.50 7.60 -2.93
C LYS A 80 6.62 7.00 -4.32
N PRO A 81 6.01 7.61 -5.36
CA PRO A 81 6.10 7.07 -6.70
C PRO A 81 7.53 7.12 -7.23
N GLY A 82 7.88 6.13 -8.01
CA GLY A 82 9.14 6.11 -8.75
C GLY A 82 9.12 7.12 -9.88
N LYS A 83 10.27 7.29 -10.53
CA LYS A 83 10.46 8.29 -11.57
C LYS A 83 9.41 8.19 -12.69
N GLU A 84 9.05 6.99 -13.08
CA GLU A 84 8.07 6.77 -14.16
C GLU A 84 6.66 7.23 -13.79
N LEU A 85 6.32 7.22 -12.50
CA LEU A 85 5.00 7.62 -12.02
C LEU A 85 4.94 9.08 -11.54
N GLN A 86 6.07 9.77 -11.50
CA GLN A 86 6.10 11.17 -11.08
C GLN A 86 5.64 12.13 -12.18
N SER A 87 5.70 11.70 -13.42
CA SER A 87 5.34 12.51 -14.57
C SER A 87 4.55 11.68 -15.56
N ILE A 88 3.24 11.65 -15.36
CA ILE A 88 2.31 10.93 -16.22
C ILE A 88 1.62 11.96 -17.12
N GLU A 89 1.68 11.71 -18.42
CA GLU A 89 0.98 12.53 -19.42
C GLU A 89 -0.39 11.96 -19.76
#